data_736bac75636edf85018ec1835ffb3642
#
_entry.id   736bac75636edf85018ec1835ffb3642
#
_cell.length_a   1.000
_cell.length_b   1.000
_cell.length_c   1.000
_cell.angle_alpha   90.00
_cell.angle_beta   90.00
_cell.angle_gamma   90.00
#
_symmetry.space_group_name_H-M   'P 1'
#
loop_
_entity.id
_entity.type
_entity.pdbx_description
1 polymer ?
#
loop_
_entity_poly.entity_id
_entity_poly.type
_entity_poly.pdbx_seq_one_letter_code
_entity_poly.pdbx_strand_id
1 'polypeptide(L)'
;MTDRFEWLKTEIVYQEKRSDELRWAITQETIKDRETEEVFSRSLLRHPGVASVAAINDKGEILLIEQFRYTFKAMMWEIPTGTLHGELKNGQVVAIESPEIAAARELTEEAGYSASRFELAQNFCVMPGTSDGYVHLFLAFGLSTKFAPTDIGEIVTKVKFFPIEEALAMISNGEIFDAKTIIGIYAAKNYLEKL
;
A
#
# COMPACT_ATOMS: atom_id res chain seq x y z
N MET A 1 -26.62 8.87 9.21
CA MET A 1 -25.37 9.44 9.76
C MET A 1 -24.57 10.25 8.76
N THR A 2 -24.66 10.00 7.45
CA THR A 2 -23.93 10.74 6.41
C THR A 2 -24.40 12.18 6.23
N ASP A 3 -25.60 12.53 6.64
CA ASP A 3 -26.17 13.89 6.47
C ASP A 3 -25.83 14.86 7.60
N ARG A 4 -25.17 14.42 8.67
CA ARG A 4 -24.79 15.29 9.79
C ARG A 4 -23.73 16.31 9.42
N PHE A 5 -22.77 15.91 8.58
CA PHE A 5 -21.63 16.77 8.22
C PHE A 5 -21.77 17.32 6.80
N GLU A 6 -21.51 18.61 6.66
CA GLU A 6 -21.49 19.34 5.39
C GLU A 6 -20.09 19.84 5.11
N TRP A 7 -19.54 19.48 3.95
CA TRP A 7 -18.26 19.99 3.47
C TRP A 7 -18.45 21.31 2.79
N LEU A 8 -18.03 22.40 3.46
CA LEU A 8 -18.19 23.77 2.97
C LEU A 8 -17.07 24.15 2.00
N LYS A 9 -15.85 23.67 2.23
CA LYS A 9 -14.67 24.01 1.45
C LYS A 9 -13.62 22.93 1.52
N THR A 10 -12.95 22.68 0.39
CA THR A 10 -11.75 21.86 0.27
C THR A 10 -10.64 22.68 -0.36
N GLU A 11 -9.50 22.83 0.29
CA GLU A 11 -8.32 23.50 -0.21
C GLU A 11 -7.15 22.54 -0.27
N ILE A 12 -6.42 22.51 -1.39
CA ILE A 12 -5.20 21.73 -1.51
C ILE A 12 -4.06 22.57 -0.93
N VAL A 13 -3.44 22.04 0.14
CA VAL A 13 -2.33 22.69 0.84
C VAL A 13 -0.98 22.24 0.31
N TYR A 14 -0.88 20.96 -0.08
CA TYR A 14 0.36 20.37 -0.60
C TYR A 14 0.06 19.23 -1.57
N GLN A 15 0.94 19.04 -2.54
CA GLN A 15 0.91 17.91 -3.47
C GLN A 15 2.29 17.30 -3.57
N GLU A 16 2.38 15.99 -3.42
CA GLU A 16 3.59 15.22 -3.71
C GLU A 16 3.46 14.59 -5.08
N LYS A 17 4.44 14.87 -5.93
CA LYS A 17 4.54 14.32 -7.27
C LYS A 17 5.88 13.63 -7.48
N ARG A 18 5.85 12.57 -8.27
CA ARG A 18 7.04 11.94 -8.81
C ARG A 18 6.95 12.04 -10.33
N SER A 19 7.89 12.76 -10.96
CA SER A 19 7.72 13.20 -12.35
C SER A 19 6.40 13.98 -12.52
N ASP A 20 5.50 13.54 -13.37
CA ASP A 20 4.19 14.16 -13.60
C ASP A 20 3.05 13.48 -12.82
N GLU A 21 3.35 12.38 -12.10
CA GLU A 21 2.35 11.57 -11.40
C GLU A 21 2.11 12.09 -9.98
N LEU A 22 0.84 12.25 -9.63
CA LEU A 22 0.44 12.62 -8.29
C LEU A 22 0.51 11.39 -7.37
N ARG A 23 1.33 11.47 -6.31
CA ARG A 23 1.47 10.42 -5.31
C ARG A 23 0.44 10.57 -4.19
N TRP A 24 0.26 11.78 -3.69
CA TRP A 24 -0.70 12.14 -2.66
C TRP A 24 -0.82 13.66 -2.52
N ALA A 25 -1.85 14.11 -1.81
CA ALA A 25 -2.04 15.51 -1.49
C ALA A 25 -2.49 15.70 -0.05
N ILE A 26 -2.17 16.85 0.54
CA ILE A 26 -2.78 17.30 1.79
C ILE A 26 -3.87 18.29 1.43
N THR A 27 -5.08 18.06 1.95
CA THR A 27 -6.19 19.01 1.85
C THR A 27 -6.53 19.55 3.22
N GLN A 28 -6.98 20.82 3.25
CA GLN A 28 -7.65 21.44 4.39
C GLN A 28 -9.14 21.47 4.11
N GLU A 29 -9.90 20.74 4.89
CA GLU A 29 -11.35 20.65 4.79
C GLU A 29 -12.00 21.57 5.82
N THR A 30 -12.97 22.37 5.40
CA THR A 30 -13.87 23.12 6.29
C THR A 30 -15.21 22.41 6.34
N ILE A 31 -15.59 21.96 7.53
CA ILE A 31 -16.73 21.07 7.75
C ILE A 31 -17.66 21.73 8.76
N LYS A 32 -18.97 21.69 8.46
CA LYS A 32 -20.03 22.12 9.38
C LYS A 32 -20.76 20.91 9.94
N ASP A 33 -20.90 20.83 11.25
CA ASP A 33 -21.82 19.92 11.92
C ASP A 33 -23.22 20.54 11.92
N ARG A 34 -24.18 19.94 11.21
CA ARG A 34 -25.55 20.43 11.08
C ARG A 34 -26.38 20.30 12.36
N GLU A 35 -25.97 19.46 13.30
CA GLU A 35 -26.67 19.32 14.58
C GLU A 35 -26.26 20.40 15.58
N THR A 36 -24.95 20.75 15.61
CA THR A 36 -24.42 21.75 16.55
C THR A 36 -24.20 23.11 15.91
N GLU A 37 -24.31 23.23 14.59
CA GLU A 37 -23.98 24.41 13.78
C GLU A 37 -22.48 24.82 13.85
N GLU A 38 -21.64 24.04 14.53
CA GLU A 38 -20.21 24.29 14.64
C GLU A 38 -19.50 24.09 13.31
N VAL A 39 -18.56 25.02 13.03
CA VAL A 39 -17.66 24.92 11.86
C VAL A 39 -16.25 24.65 12.34
N PHE A 40 -15.63 23.64 11.81
CA PHE A 40 -14.27 23.23 12.16
C PHE A 40 -13.47 22.79 10.93
N SER A 41 -12.15 22.68 11.09
CA SER A 41 -11.26 22.26 10.00
C SER A 41 -10.59 20.94 10.30
N ARG A 42 -10.28 20.19 9.22
CA ARG A 42 -9.48 18.96 9.25
C ARG A 42 -8.46 18.97 8.12
N SER A 43 -7.21 18.59 8.46
CA SER A 43 -6.20 18.29 7.43
C SER A 43 -6.27 16.81 7.11
N LEU A 44 -6.42 16.46 5.85
CA LEU A 44 -6.54 15.08 5.38
C LEU A 44 -5.48 14.78 4.33
N LEU A 45 -4.92 13.57 4.40
CA LEU A 45 -4.04 13.01 3.39
C LEU A 45 -4.89 12.30 2.33
N ARG A 46 -4.97 12.88 1.14
CA ARG A 46 -5.64 12.32 -0.03
C ARG A 46 -4.67 11.43 -0.79
N HIS A 47 -5.02 10.18 -0.99
CA HIS A 47 -4.11 9.17 -1.53
C HIS A 47 -4.83 8.27 -2.56
N PRO A 48 -4.23 7.99 -3.74
CA PRO A 48 -4.87 7.17 -4.76
C PRO A 48 -5.03 5.69 -4.35
N GLY A 49 -4.36 5.30 -3.28
CA GLY A 49 -4.24 3.93 -2.81
C GLY A 49 -2.88 3.32 -3.09
N VAL A 50 -2.64 2.13 -2.56
CA VAL A 50 -1.44 1.32 -2.80
C VAL A 50 -1.82 -0.11 -3.16
N ALA A 51 -1.00 -0.76 -3.97
CA ALA A 51 -1.07 -2.20 -4.21
C ALA A 51 0.07 -2.89 -3.46
N SER A 52 -0.26 -3.93 -2.69
CA SER A 52 0.70 -4.76 -1.94
C SER A 52 0.61 -6.20 -2.41
N VAL A 53 1.73 -6.90 -2.49
CA VAL A 53 1.81 -8.25 -3.06
C VAL A 53 2.44 -9.24 -2.09
N ALA A 54 1.64 -10.17 -1.57
CA ALA A 54 2.13 -11.37 -0.90
C ALA A 54 2.39 -12.46 -1.97
N ALA A 55 3.61 -12.49 -2.51
CA ALA A 55 4.01 -13.41 -3.55
C ALA A 55 4.47 -14.75 -2.93
N ILE A 56 3.90 -15.86 -3.41
CA ILE A 56 4.09 -17.21 -2.84
C ILE A 56 4.67 -18.10 -3.93
N ASN A 57 5.80 -18.76 -3.62
CA ASN A 57 6.42 -19.70 -4.53
C ASN A 57 5.79 -21.11 -4.43
N ASP A 58 6.22 -22.03 -5.29
CA ASP A 58 5.71 -23.42 -5.34
C ASP A 58 6.01 -24.24 -4.09
N LYS A 59 6.90 -23.75 -3.20
CA LYS A 59 7.18 -24.39 -1.90
C LYS A 59 6.30 -23.85 -0.77
N GLY A 60 5.41 -22.87 -1.05
CA GLY A 60 4.60 -22.19 -0.05
C GLY A 60 5.38 -21.15 0.78
N GLU A 61 6.54 -20.69 0.29
CA GLU A 61 7.32 -19.63 0.93
C GLU A 61 6.88 -18.26 0.41
N ILE A 62 6.84 -17.25 1.31
CA ILE A 62 6.50 -15.87 0.98
C ILE A 62 7.75 -15.07 0.63
N LEU A 63 7.65 -14.24 -0.43
CA LEU A 63 8.69 -13.32 -0.82
C LEU A 63 8.62 -12.06 0.02
N LEU A 64 9.75 -11.67 0.62
CA LEU A 64 9.94 -10.38 1.29
C LEU A 64 11.11 -9.65 0.67
N ILE A 65 11.05 -8.32 0.71
CA ILE A 65 12.12 -7.41 0.33
C ILE A 65 12.65 -6.67 1.56
N GLU A 66 13.95 -6.40 1.61
CA GLU A 66 14.55 -5.51 2.60
C GLU A 66 14.73 -4.13 1.97
N GLN A 67 13.94 -3.16 2.41
CA GLN A 67 13.88 -1.82 1.84
C GLN A 67 14.23 -0.74 2.88
N PHE A 68 14.98 0.30 2.46
CA PHE A 68 15.26 1.45 3.33
C PHE A 68 14.05 2.39 3.39
N ARG A 69 13.55 2.63 4.60
CA ARG A 69 12.46 3.59 4.85
C ARG A 69 12.98 4.87 5.51
N TYR A 70 12.99 5.96 4.75
CA TYR A 70 13.47 7.27 5.18
C TYR A 70 12.79 7.80 6.45
N THR A 71 11.50 7.51 6.63
CA THR A 71 10.72 7.90 7.81
C THR A 71 11.22 7.26 9.08
N PHE A 72 11.69 6.01 9.02
CA PHE A 72 12.25 5.26 10.14
C PHE A 72 13.78 5.32 10.19
N LYS A 73 14.43 5.77 9.09
CA LYS A 73 15.89 5.76 8.89
C LYS A 73 16.49 4.37 9.11
N ALA A 74 15.78 3.34 8.67
CA ALA A 74 16.09 1.94 8.88
C ALA A 74 15.74 1.07 7.69
N MET A 75 16.40 -0.08 7.61
CA MET A 75 16.00 -1.18 6.71
C MET A 75 14.81 -1.90 7.34
N MET A 76 13.81 -2.23 6.51
CA MET A 76 12.60 -2.93 6.94
C MET A 76 12.32 -4.10 6.00
N TRP A 77 11.89 -5.23 6.58
CA TRP A 77 11.34 -6.33 5.81
C TRP A 77 9.88 -6.07 5.49
N GLU A 78 9.56 -6.03 4.19
CA GLU A 78 8.22 -5.74 3.70
C GLU A 78 7.85 -6.66 2.53
N ILE A 79 6.55 -6.80 2.25
CA ILE A 79 6.09 -7.31 0.95
C ILE A 79 6.19 -6.20 -0.09
N PRO A 80 6.45 -6.51 -1.38
CA PRO A 80 6.43 -5.51 -2.46
C PRO A 80 5.16 -4.66 -2.43
N THR A 81 5.34 -3.33 -2.44
CA THR A 81 4.23 -2.39 -2.27
C THR A 81 4.52 -1.04 -2.90
N GLY A 82 3.64 -0.59 -3.77
CA GLY A 82 3.74 0.73 -4.34
C GLY A 82 2.43 1.49 -4.46
N THR A 83 2.56 2.80 -4.64
CA THR A 83 1.44 3.72 -4.80
C THR A 83 0.86 3.57 -6.20
N LEU A 84 -0.46 3.52 -6.30
CA LEU A 84 -1.16 3.61 -7.57
C LEU A 84 -0.87 4.97 -8.23
N HIS A 85 -0.71 4.99 -9.55
CA HIS A 85 -0.65 6.23 -10.29
C HIS A 85 -1.94 7.02 -10.10
N GLY A 86 -1.82 8.30 -9.76
CA GLY A 86 -2.96 9.14 -9.40
C GLY A 86 -3.01 10.45 -10.17
N GLU A 87 -4.19 11.03 -10.22
CA GLU A 87 -4.43 12.38 -10.72
C GLU A 87 -5.36 13.15 -9.78
N LEU A 88 -5.38 14.47 -9.94
CA LEU A 88 -6.30 15.33 -9.20
C LEU A 88 -7.56 15.57 -10.03
N LYS A 89 -8.72 15.17 -9.51
CA LYS A 89 -10.04 15.45 -10.07
C LYS A 89 -10.94 16.08 -9.02
N ASN A 90 -11.42 17.29 -9.29
CA ASN A 90 -12.37 18.00 -8.41
C ASN A 90 -11.91 18.07 -6.93
N GLY A 91 -10.61 18.29 -6.70
CA GLY A 91 -10.04 18.35 -5.35
C GLY A 91 -9.80 16.99 -4.67
N GLN A 92 -10.07 15.89 -5.35
CA GLN A 92 -9.81 14.53 -4.89
C GLN A 92 -8.64 13.90 -5.64
N VAL A 93 -7.85 13.10 -4.95
CA VAL A 93 -6.83 12.26 -5.58
C VAL A 93 -7.50 10.95 -5.98
N VAL A 94 -7.49 10.65 -7.28
CA VAL A 94 -8.11 9.43 -7.82
C VAL A 94 -7.05 8.59 -8.52
N ALA A 95 -7.15 7.26 -8.39
CA ALA A 95 -6.29 6.34 -9.11
C ALA A 95 -6.63 6.34 -10.61
N ILE A 96 -5.59 6.35 -11.46
CA ILE A 96 -5.69 6.18 -12.93
C ILE A 96 -5.12 4.83 -13.38
N GLU A 97 -4.51 4.10 -12.47
CA GLU A 97 -4.00 2.74 -12.64
C GLU A 97 -4.86 1.75 -11.87
N SER A 98 -5.14 0.56 -12.44
CA SER A 98 -5.85 -0.46 -11.66
C SER A 98 -4.92 -1.07 -10.60
N PRO A 99 -5.44 -1.44 -9.42
CA PRO A 99 -4.63 -2.04 -8.36
C PRO A 99 -3.88 -3.31 -8.78
N GLU A 100 -4.46 -4.12 -9.66
CA GLU A 100 -3.81 -5.35 -10.16
C GLU A 100 -2.63 -5.04 -11.08
N ILE A 101 -2.74 -4.02 -11.93
CA ILE A 101 -1.63 -3.56 -12.78
C ILE A 101 -0.50 -3.02 -11.90
N ALA A 102 -0.83 -2.20 -10.89
CA ALA A 102 0.15 -1.70 -9.93
C ALA A 102 0.84 -2.85 -9.19
N ALA A 103 0.09 -3.85 -8.72
CA ALA A 103 0.64 -5.03 -8.05
C ALA A 103 1.67 -5.78 -8.93
N ALA A 104 1.34 -5.99 -10.21
CA ALA A 104 2.23 -6.66 -11.15
C ALA A 104 3.49 -5.82 -11.45
N ARG A 105 3.35 -4.51 -11.55
CA ARG A 105 4.45 -3.57 -11.75
C ARG A 105 5.39 -3.58 -10.55
N GLU A 106 4.88 -3.37 -9.34
CA GLU A 106 5.68 -3.30 -8.10
C GLU A 106 6.39 -4.62 -7.80
N LEU A 107 5.74 -5.77 -8.00
CA LEU A 107 6.40 -7.07 -7.86
C LEU A 107 7.61 -7.19 -8.80
N THR A 108 7.51 -6.63 -10.00
CA THR A 108 8.61 -6.67 -10.98
C THR A 108 9.71 -5.67 -10.63
N GLU A 109 9.37 -4.45 -10.26
CA GLU A 109 10.31 -3.35 -9.99
C GLU A 109 11.07 -3.57 -8.68
N GLU A 110 10.37 -3.93 -7.59
CA GLU A 110 10.98 -4.07 -6.26
C GLU A 110 11.60 -5.45 -6.03
N ALA A 111 11.02 -6.52 -6.60
CA ALA A 111 11.45 -7.88 -6.31
C ALA A 111 12.07 -8.65 -7.48
N GLY A 112 11.95 -8.15 -8.72
CA GLY A 112 12.49 -8.83 -9.90
C GLY A 112 11.71 -10.10 -10.29
N TYR A 113 10.41 -10.15 -9.96
CA TYR A 113 9.53 -11.27 -10.31
C TYR A 113 8.28 -10.79 -11.04
N SER A 114 7.73 -11.68 -11.87
CA SER A 114 6.37 -11.62 -12.37
C SER A 114 5.57 -12.81 -11.84
N ALA A 115 4.26 -12.70 -11.83
CA ALA A 115 3.36 -13.77 -11.46
C ALA A 115 2.37 -14.07 -12.58
N SER A 116 1.98 -15.34 -12.72
CA SER A 116 0.98 -15.75 -13.72
C SER A 116 -0.46 -15.57 -13.20
N ARG A 117 -0.65 -15.40 -11.89
CA ARG A 117 -1.96 -15.24 -11.25
C ARG A 117 -1.86 -14.28 -10.06
N PHE A 118 -2.80 -13.33 -10.03
CA PHE A 118 -3.05 -12.44 -8.89
C PHE A 118 -4.46 -12.68 -8.37
N GLU A 119 -4.63 -12.75 -7.06
CA GLU A 119 -5.91 -12.86 -6.39
C GLU A 119 -6.03 -11.74 -5.36
N LEU A 120 -7.05 -10.89 -5.48
CA LEU A 120 -7.33 -9.88 -4.48
C LEU A 120 -7.71 -10.55 -3.16
N ALA A 121 -6.83 -10.48 -2.17
CA ALA A 121 -7.06 -11.06 -0.85
C ALA A 121 -7.94 -10.14 0.00
N GLN A 122 -7.63 -8.84 0.03
CA GLN A 122 -8.34 -7.88 0.86
C GLN A 122 -8.10 -6.43 0.44
N ASN A 123 -9.10 -5.58 0.70
CA ASN A 123 -8.97 -4.13 0.72
C ASN A 123 -9.11 -3.64 2.15
N PHE A 124 -8.19 -2.79 2.59
CA PHE A 124 -8.23 -2.22 3.94
C PHE A 124 -7.64 -0.81 3.96
N CYS A 125 -7.95 -0.04 5.00
CA CYS A 125 -7.32 1.26 5.24
C CYS A 125 -6.37 1.17 6.45
N VAL A 126 -5.25 1.89 6.38
CA VAL A 126 -4.22 1.89 7.44
C VAL A 126 -4.45 3.04 8.42
N MET A 127 -4.87 4.19 7.93
CA MET A 127 -5.03 5.41 8.74
C MET A 127 -6.39 6.09 8.50
N PRO A 128 -7.53 5.46 8.88
CA PRO A 128 -8.87 5.98 8.55
C PRO A 128 -9.18 7.34 9.18
N GLY A 129 -8.46 7.74 10.21
CA GLY A 129 -8.60 9.07 10.83
C GLY A 129 -7.86 10.19 10.10
N THR A 130 -6.99 9.86 9.14
CA THR A 130 -6.08 10.83 8.52
C THR A 130 -6.07 10.74 6.99
N SER A 131 -6.19 9.53 6.44
CA SER A 131 -6.10 9.26 5.01
C SER A 131 -7.28 8.46 4.50
N ASP A 132 -7.68 8.74 3.26
CA ASP A 132 -8.69 8.00 2.49
C ASP A 132 -8.07 6.91 1.59
N GLY A 133 -6.75 6.73 1.62
CA GLY A 133 -6.05 5.73 0.83
C GLY A 133 -6.34 4.29 1.27
N TYR A 134 -6.73 3.45 0.32
CA TYR A 134 -6.87 2.01 0.52
C TYR A 134 -5.59 1.26 0.18
N VAL A 135 -5.38 0.15 0.88
CA VAL A 135 -4.41 -0.89 0.50
C VAL A 135 -5.17 -2.00 -0.21
N HIS A 136 -4.75 -2.31 -1.43
CA HIS A 136 -5.23 -3.45 -2.20
C HIS A 136 -4.20 -4.56 -2.09
N LEU A 137 -4.47 -5.55 -1.24
CA LEU A 137 -3.57 -6.68 -1.01
C LEU A 137 -3.89 -7.81 -1.96
N PHE A 138 -2.89 -8.23 -2.74
CA PHE A 138 -2.96 -9.37 -3.63
C PHE A 138 -2.11 -10.53 -3.12
N LEU A 139 -2.58 -11.75 -3.32
CA LEU A 139 -1.75 -12.95 -3.35
C LEU A 139 -1.30 -13.17 -4.79
N ALA A 140 -0.03 -13.52 -4.98
CA ALA A 140 0.55 -13.76 -6.30
C ALA A 140 1.20 -15.14 -6.38
N PHE A 141 0.95 -15.86 -7.49
CA PHE A 141 1.37 -17.23 -7.70
C PHE A 141 1.97 -17.45 -9.09
N GLY A 142 2.67 -18.60 -9.27
CA GLY A 142 3.31 -18.95 -10.52
C GLY A 142 4.39 -17.93 -10.88
N LEU A 143 5.30 -17.74 -9.93
CA LEU A 143 6.35 -16.73 -10.00
C LEU A 143 7.41 -17.12 -11.02
N SER A 144 7.86 -16.13 -11.80
CA SER A 144 9.01 -16.24 -12.70
C SER A 144 9.87 -15.00 -12.60
N THR A 145 11.18 -15.16 -12.78
CA THR A 145 12.10 -14.01 -12.72
C THR A 145 11.84 -13.06 -13.90
N LYS A 146 11.76 -11.78 -13.60
CA LYS A 146 11.57 -10.70 -14.58
C LYS A 146 12.29 -9.46 -14.10
N PHE A 147 13.27 -9.01 -14.84
CA PHE A 147 14.02 -7.82 -14.47
C PHE A 147 13.29 -6.55 -14.96
N ALA A 148 13.20 -5.57 -14.05
CA ALA A 148 12.85 -4.19 -14.36
C ALA A 148 13.73 -3.25 -13.53
N PRO A 149 14.02 -2.03 -13.97
CA PRO A 149 14.71 -1.03 -13.15
C PRO A 149 13.81 -0.64 -11.97
N THR A 150 14.40 -0.52 -10.79
CA THR A 150 13.74 0.07 -9.63
C THR A 150 13.59 1.59 -9.80
N ASP A 151 12.61 2.16 -9.14
CA ASP A 151 12.36 3.59 -9.14
C ASP A 151 13.49 4.39 -8.47
N ILE A 152 13.72 5.61 -8.94
CA ILE A 152 14.77 6.49 -8.40
C ILE A 152 14.50 6.78 -6.93
N GLY A 153 15.51 6.52 -6.07
CA GLY A 153 15.44 6.74 -4.63
C GLY A 153 14.85 5.58 -3.83
N GLU A 154 14.45 4.50 -4.47
CA GLU A 154 14.11 3.24 -3.81
C GLU A 154 15.37 2.38 -3.62
N ILE A 155 15.62 1.99 -2.37
CA ILE A 155 16.77 1.19 -2.00
C ILE A 155 16.26 -0.16 -1.49
N VAL A 156 16.18 -1.13 -2.38
CA VAL A 156 15.94 -2.53 -2.04
C VAL A 156 17.30 -3.24 -2.02
N THR A 157 17.66 -3.80 -0.88
CA THR A 157 18.98 -4.44 -0.70
C THR A 157 18.93 -5.96 -0.75
N LYS A 158 17.78 -6.55 -0.41
CA LYS A 158 17.59 -7.98 -0.43
C LYS A 158 16.19 -8.35 -0.91
N VAL A 159 16.12 -9.46 -1.63
CA VAL A 159 14.88 -10.14 -2.00
C VAL A 159 15.04 -11.60 -1.59
N LYS A 160 14.17 -12.09 -0.72
CA LYS A 160 14.31 -13.44 -0.16
C LYS A 160 12.95 -14.10 0.07
N PHE A 161 12.87 -15.41 -0.17
CA PHE A 161 11.74 -16.23 0.22
C PHE A 161 11.92 -16.73 1.66
N PHE A 162 10.85 -16.69 2.43
CA PHE A 162 10.80 -17.16 3.80
C PHE A 162 9.68 -18.19 3.96
N PRO A 163 9.91 -19.31 4.66
CA PRO A 163 8.82 -20.15 5.15
C PRO A 163 7.83 -19.30 5.95
N ILE A 164 6.54 -19.59 5.82
CA ILE A 164 5.49 -18.79 6.50
C ILE A 164 5.72 -18.76 8.02
N GLU A 165 6.13 -19.85 8.64
CA GLU A 165 6.39 -19.91 10.09
C GLU A 165 7.60 -19.05 10.50
N GLU A 166 8.63 -18.93 9.64
CA GLU A 166 9.76 -18.02 9.88
C GLU A 166 9.30 -16.57 9.80
N ALA A 167 8.50 -16.21 8.80
CA ALA A 167 7.93 -14.87 8.66
C ALA A 167 7.02 -14.49 9.85
N LEU A 168 6.23 -15.44 10.38
CA LEU A 168 5.44 -15.25 11.60
C LEU A 168 6.30 -15.04 12.84
N ALA A 169 7.43 -15.76 12.94
CA ALA A 169 8.38 -15.54 14.03
C ALA A 169 9.01 -14.16 13.94
N MET A 170 9.32 -13.66 12.74
CA MET A 170 9.83 -12.29 12.52
C MET A 170 8.81 -11.22 12.92
N ILE A 171 7.51 -11.46 12.77
CA ILE A 171 6.46 -10.58 13.32
C ILE A 171 6.52 -10.62 14.86
N SER A 172 6.56 -11.81 15.44
CA SER A 172 6.49 -12.00 16.89
C SER A 172 7.68 -11.41 17.65
N ASN A 173 8.85 -11.38 17.03
CA ASN A 173 10.08 -10.81 17.61
C ASN A 173 10.30 -9.33 17.25
N GLY A 174 9.41 -8.74 16.43
CA GLY A 174 9.45 -7.31 16.05
C GLY A 174 10.39 -6.97 14.90
N GLU A 175 10.94 -7.94 14.18
CA GLU A 175 11.71 -7.69 12.95
C GLU A 175 10.79 -7.21 11.81
N ILE A 176 9.55 -7.72 11.77
CA ILE A 176 8.50 -7.25 10.86
C ILE A 176 7.45 -6.50 11.68
N PHE A 177 7.29 -5.20 11.40
CA PHE A 177 6.32 -4.34 12.08
C PHE A 177 5.51 -3.46 11.10
N ASP A 178 5.68 -3.64 9.79
CA ASP A 178 4.85 -3.01 8.77
C ASP A 178 3.48 -3.70 8.68
N ALA A 179 2.40 -2.93 8.84
CA ALA A 179 1.04 -3.46 8.89
C ALA A 179 0.63 -4.21 7.60
N LYS A 180 1.02 -3.72 6.42
CA LYS A 180 0.70 -4.35 5.14
C LYS A 180 1.36 -5.73 5.03
N THR A 181 2.61 -5.81 5.44
CA THR A 181 3.40 -7.04 5.46
C THR A 181 2.83 -8.06 6.44
N ILE A 182 2.48 -7.62 7.65
CA ILE A 182 1.83 -8.48 8.66
C ILE A 182 0.53 -9.06 8.10
N ILE A 183 -0.35 -8.22 7.55
CA ILE A 183 -1.61 -8.67 6.97
C ILE A 183 -1.37 -9.60 5.78
N GLY A 184 -0.37 -9.31 4.93
CA GLY A 184 0.02 -10.13 3.80
C GLY A 184 0.48 -11.53 4.20
N ILE A 185 1.33 -11.64 5.24
CA ILE A 185 1.79 -12.92 5.77
C ILE A 185 0.63 -13.76 6.31
N TYR A 186 -0.28 -13.15 7.09
CA TYR A 186 -1.47 -13.86 7.57
C TYR A 186 -2.43 -14.24 6.44
N ALA A 187 -2.59 -13.42 5.41
CA ALA A 187 -3.39 -13.76 4.24
C ALA A 187 -2.79 -14.94 3.47
N ALA A 188 -1.46 -14.97 3.28
CA ALA A 188 -0.75 -16.08 2.67
C ALA A 188 -0.89 -17.38 3.49
N LYS A 189 -0.72 -17.32 4.81
CA LYS A 189 -0.95 -18.45 5.72
C LYS A 189 -2.36 -19.02 5.57
N ASN A 190 -3.37 -18.15 5.71
CA ASN A 190 -4.77 -18.56 5.61
C ASN A 190 -5.14 -19.17 4.26
N TYR A 191 -4.47 -18.75 3.19
CA TYR A 191 -4.64 -19.34 1.87
C TYR A 191 -4.04 -20.75 1.80
N LEU A 192 -2.80 -20.91 2.26
CA LEU A 192 -2.08 -22.19 2.23
C LEU A 192 -2.73 -23.26 3.13
N GLU A 193 -3.34 -22.88 4.25
CA GLU A 193 -4.06 -23.81 5.14
C GLU A 193 -5.38 -24.35 4.55
N LYS A 194 -5.86 -23.79 3.43
CA LYS A 194 -7.09 -24.23 2.74
C LYS A 194 -6.83 -25.16 1.56
N LEU A 195 -5.55 -25.32 1.19
CA LEU A 195 -5.13 -26.22 0.11
C LEU A 195 -4.96 -27.66 0.60
#